data_8531e675b3d640e896788d901aa98138
#
_entry.id   8531e675b3d640e896788d901aa98138
#
_cell.length_a   1.000
_cell.length_b   1.000
_cell.length_c   1.000
_cell.angle_alpha   90.00
_cell.angle_beta   90.00
_cell.angle_gamma   90.00
#
_symmetry.space_group_name_H-M   'P 1'
#
loop_
_entity.id
_entity.type
_entity.pdbx_description
1 polymer ?
#
loop_
_entity_poly.entity_id
_entity_poly.type
_entity_poly.pdbx_seq_one_letter_code
_entity_poly.pdbx_strand_id
1 'polypeptide(L)'
;MKKTNAFNFEMFKNGKAAQTKLGNPVKFICLTGDKMLITVYHRSRVFGNFEKFVGNVFDGSNEKYNLNGKKYNGTDTMYDLEMVESYTVDGPARDPKTGRFMKKN
;
A
#
# COMPACT_ATOMS: atom_id res chain seq x y z
N MET A 1 -0.44 17.77 2.83
CA MET A 1 0.26 17.19 1.66
C MET A 1 1.22 16.12 2.14
N LYS A 2 1.17 14.98 1.53
CA LYS A 2 2.09 13.90 1.90
C LYS A 2 3.43 14.08 1.28
N LYS A 3 4.43 13.89 2.08
CA LYS A 3 5.80 13.91 1.62
C LYS A 3 6.20 12.51 1.19
N THR A 4 6.62 12.36 -0.06
CA THR A 4 7.12 11.11 -0.60
C THR A 4 8.59 11.27 -0.96
N ASN A 5 9.32 10.18 -0.92
CA ASN A 5 10.73 10.12 -1.28
C ASN A 5 10.97 8.92 -2.19
N ALA A 6 12.08 8.94 -2.90
CA ALA A 6 12.48 7.82 -3.74
C ALA A 6 12.54 6.53 -2.92
N PHE A 7 12.17 5.42 -3.53
CA PHE A 7 12.18 4.13 -2.87
C PHE A 7 13.59 3.78 -2.38
N ASN A 8 13.66 3.27 -1.15
CA ASN A 8 14.91 2.81 -0.54
C ASN A 8 14.66 1.43 0.06
N PHE A 9 15.30 0.41 -0.54
CA PHE A 9 15.09 -0.97 -0.14
C PHE A 9 15.47 -1.23 1.32
N GLU A 10 16.60 -0.67 1.78
CA GLU A 10 17.04 -0.89 3.16
C GLU A 10 16.04 -0.33 4.16
N MET A 11 15.52 0.86 3.91
CA MET A 11 14.50 1.45 4.76
C MET A 11 13.22 0.61 4.75
N PHE A 12 12.80 0.20 3.57
CA PHE A 12 11.59 -0.62 3.42
C PHE A 12 11.72 -1.97 4.11
N LYS A 13 12.84 -2.63 3.91
CA LYS A 13 13.14 -3.93 4.55
C LYS A 13 13.10 -3.81 6.07
N ASN A 14 13.51 -2.68 6.61
CA ASN A 14 13.56 -2.43 8.05
C ASN A 14 12.23 -1.91 8.62
N GLY A 15 11.18 -1.90 7.83
CA GLY A 15 9.84 -1.58 8.31
C GLY A 15 9.36 -0.16 8.05
N LYS A 16 10.13 0.66 7.35
CA LYS A 16 9.68 2.01 7.00
C LYS A 16 8.55 1.94 5.97
N ALA A 17 7.63 2.89 6.07
CA ALA A 17 6.45 2.90 5.23
C ALA A 17 6.79 3.19 3.77
N ALA A 18 6.17 2.43 2.88
CA ALA A 18 6.26 2.62 1.44
C ALA A 18 4.89 2.37 0.81
N GLN A 19 4.71 2.89 -0.39
CA GLN A 19 3.47 2.71 -1.13
C GLN A 19 3.76 2.69 -2.61
N THR A 20 2.79 2.24 -3.41
CA THR A 20 2.85 2.46 -4.86
C THR A 20 2.55 3.93 -5.15
N LYS A 21 2.96 4.40 -6.33
CA LYS A 21 2.62 5.78 -6.74
C LYS A 21 1.13 6.02 -6.85
N LEU A 22 0.34 4.95 -6.97
CA LEU A 22 -1.11 5.01 -6.88
C LEU A 22 -1.63 5.24 -5.46
N GLY A 23 -0.77 5.11 -4.45
CA GLY A 23 -1.15 5.29 -3.06
C GLY A 23 -1.52 4.02 -2.32
N ASN A 24 -1.21 2.85 -2.88
CA ASN A 24 -1.48 1.58 -2.20
C ASN A 24 -0.34 1.23 -1.25
N PRO A 25 -0.61 1.05 0.05
CA PRO A 25 0.43 0.64 0.99
C PRO A 25 1.03 -0.71 0.62
N VAL A 26 2.32 -0.89 0.92
CA VAL A 26 3.01 -2.15 0.66
C VAL A 26 3.79 -2.58 1.89
N LYS A 27 4.02 -3.89 2.01
CA LYS A 27 4.85 -4.45 3.09
C LYS A 27 5.81 -5.47 2.54
N PHE A 28 7.03 -5.45 3.07
CA PHE A 28 8.05 -6.42 2.71
C PHE A 28 7.75 -7.77 3.35
N ILE A 29 7.87 -8.85 2.57
CA ILE A 29 7.76 -10.22 3.09
C ILE A 29 9.13 -10.87 3.15
N CYS A 30 9.78 -11.05 2.00
CA CYS A 30 11.07 -11.72 1.93
C CYS A 30 11.74 -11.46 0.57
N LEU A 31 13.02 -11.84 0.49
CA LEU A 31 13.72 -11.87 -0.77
C LEU A 31 13.43 -13.19 -1.50
N THR A 32 13.30 -13.12 -2.81
CA THR A 32 13.09 -14.29 -3.64
C THR A 32 13.98 -14.17 -4.90
N GLY A 33 15.14 -14.80 -4.83
CA GLY A 33 16.16 -14.64 -5.88
C GLY A 33 16.66 -13.21 -5.93
N ASP A 34 16.61 -12.59 -7.10
CA ASP A 34 17.03 -11.21 -7.32
C ASP A 34 15.91 -10.19 -7.15
N LYS A 35 14.75 -10.63 -6.67
CA LYS A 35 13.58 -9.79 -6.46
C LYS A 35 13.13 -9.87 -5.02
N MET A 36 12.19 -9.01 -4.64
CA MET A 36 11.54 -9.07 -3.34
C MET A 36 10.08 -9.48 -3.50
N LEU A 37 9.59 -10.24 -2.53
CA LEU A 37 8.18 -10.55 -2.41
C LEU A 37 7.58 -9.55 -1.43
N ILE A 38 6.50 -8.89 -1.84
CA ILE A 38 5.83 -7.89 -1.03
C ILE A 38 4.33 -8.13 -1.05
N THR A 39 3.63 -7.58 -0.07
CA THR A 39 2.17 -7.49 -0.11
C THR A 39 1.79 -6.09 -0.53
N VAL A 40 0.93 -5.98 -1.53
CA VAL A 40 0.34 -4.72 -1.97
C VAL A 40 -1.11 -4.69 -1.50
N TYR A 41 -1.49 -3.64 -0.78
CA TYR A 41 -2.84 -3.50 -0.25
C TYR A 41 -3.67 -2.64 -1.19
N HIS A 42 -4.59 -3.28 -1.89
CA HIS A 42 -5.48 -2.62 -2.84
C HIS A 42 -6.70 -2.08 -2.11
N ARG A 43 -6.98 -0.82 -2.35
CA ARG A 43 -8.12 -0.16 -1.72
C ARG A 43 -9.38 -0.41 -2.55
N SER A 44 -10.42 -0.90 -1.91
CA SER A 44 -11.75 -1.04 -2.50
C SER A 44 -12.75 -0.20 -1.74
N ARG A 45 -13.61 0.50 -2.47
CA ARG A 45 -14.69 1.25 -1.86
C ARG A 45 -15.85 0.29 -1.56
N VAL A 46 -16.36 0.37 -0.34
CA VAL A 46 -17.46 -0.49 0.09
C VAL A 46 -18.72 0.35 0.21
N PHE A 47 -19.80 -0.13 -0.35
CA PHE A 47 -21.11 0.53 -0.31
C PHE A 47 -22.09 -0.35 0.47
N GLY A 48 -22.84 0.29 1.34
CA GLY A 48 -23.91 -0.38 2.09
C GLY A 48 -25.23 -0.34 1.32
N ASN A 49 -26.30 -0.59 2.04
CA ASN A 49 -27.64 -0.53 1.48
C ASN A 49 -27.89 0.86 0.86
N PHE A 50 -28.64 0.88 -0.25
CA PHE A 50 -28.94 2.10 -1.02
C PHE A 50 -27.70 2.78 -1.58
N GLU A 51 -26.65 2.01 -1.83
CA GLU A 51 -25.38 2.47 -2.41
C GLU A 51 -24.73 3.60 -1.60
N LYS A 52 -24.97 3.63 -0.30
CA LYS A 52 -24.26 4.54 0.59
C LYS A 52 -22.82 4.11 0.75
N PHE A 53 -21.88 5.04 0.55
CA PHE A 53 -20.48 4.80 0.81
C PHE A 53 -20.27 4.56 2.30
N VAL A 54 -19.73 3.42 2.65
CA VAL A 54 -19.50 3.04 4.05
C VAL A 54 -18.02 2.98 4.42
N GLY A 55 -17.12 2.98 3.46
CA GLY A 55 -15.68 3.04 3.76
C GLY A 55 -14.81 2.37 2.72
N ASN A 56 -13.55 2.23 3.08
CA ASN A 56 -12.56 1.55 2.27
C ASN A 56 -12.14 0.24 2.93
N VAL A 57 -11.91 -0.78 2.10
CA VAL A 57 -11.33 -2.04 2.51
C VAL A 57 -10.03 -2.21 1.74
N PHE A 58 -9.00 -2.68 2.44
CA PHE A 58 -7.71 -2.95 1.82
C PHE A 58 -7.54 -4.47 1.71
N ASP A 59 -7.45 -4.96 0.48
CA ASP A 59 -7.18 -6.36 0.21
C ASP A 59 -5.72 -6.52 -0.18
N GLY A 60 -5.01 -7.41 0.51
CA GLY A 60 -3.61 -7.68 0.22
C GLY A 60 -3.43 -8.71 -0.88
N SER A 61 -2.48 -8.45 -1.78
CA SER A 61 -2.03 -9.44 -2.75
C SER A 61 -0.52 -9.49 -2.73
N ASN A 62 0.05 -10.69 -2.87
CA ASN A 62 1.48 -10.88 -2.89
C ASN A 62 2.01 -10.70 -4.30
N GLU A 63 3.02 -9.86 -4.46
CA GLU A 63 3.60 -9.57 -5.77
C GLU A 63 5.11 -9.50 -5.67
N LYS A 64 5.79 -9.83 -6.77
CA LYS A 64 7.23 -9.72 -6.87
C LYS A 64 7.61 -8.38 -7.48
N TYR A 65 8.57 -7.71 -6.87
CA TYR A 65 9.08 -6.41 -7.33
C TYR A 65 10.59 -6.44 -7.41
N ASN A 66 11.14 -5.60 -8.27
CA ASN A 66 12.59 -5.39 -8.31
C ASN A 66 13.03 -4.68 -7.03
N LEU A 67 14.28 -4.89 -6.63
CA LEU A 67 14.81 -4.31 -5.39
C LEU A 67 14.91 -2.77 -5.45
N ASN A 68 14.87 -2.18 -6.64
CA ASN A 68 14.83 -0.74 -6.79
C ASN A 68 13.40 -0.16 -6.67
N GLY A 69 12.42 -1.00 -6.40
CA GLY A 69 11.03 -0.58 -6.24
C GLY A 69 10.22 -0.55 -7.53
N LYS A 70 10.82 -0.90 -8.66
CA LYS A 70 10.11 -0.90 -9.93
C LYS A 70 9.34 -2.20 -10.14
N LYS A 71 8.10 -2.09 -10.62
CA LYS A 71 7.28 -3.24 -10.96
C LYS A 71 7.83 -3.97 -12.18
N TYR A 72 8.26 -3.21 -13.19
CA TYR A 72 8.78 -3.74 -14.45
C TYR A 72 10.16 -3.16 -14.73
N ASN A 73 10.99 -3.97 -15.42
CA ASN A 73 12.33 -3.51 -15.80
C ASN A 73 12.25 -2.45 -16.88
N GLY A 74 12.99 -1.34 -16.68
CA GLY A 74 13.17 -0.32 -17.70
C GLY A 74 11.94 0.54 -18.02
N THR A 75 10.87 0.41 -17.26
CA THR A 75 9.64 1.16 -17.49
C THR A 75 9.13 1.74 -16.19
N ASP A 76 8.87 3.04 -16.18
CA ASP A 76 8.23 3.69 -15.04
C ASP A 76 6.73 3.48 -15.11
N THR A 77 6.12 3.11 -13.98
CA THR A 77 4.68 2.89 -13.89
C THR A 77 4.12 3.47 -12.61
N MET A 78 2.81 3.57 -12.54
CA MET A 78 2.12 3.99 -11.33
C MET A 78 2.16 2.92 -10.23
N TYR A 79 2.61 1.72 -10.57
CA TYR A 79 2.78 0.63 -9.60
C TYR A 79 4.15 0.66 -8.91
N ASP A 80 5.07 1.49 -9.40
CA ASP A 80 6.41 1.62 -8.79
C ASP A 80 6.27 2.15 -7.37
N LEU A 81 7.24 1.78 -6.52
CA LEU A 81 7.20 2.10 -5.10
C LEU A 81 7.85 3.44 -4.81
N GLU A 82 7.41 4.06 -3.74
CA GLU A 82 8.00 5.26 -3.17
C GLU A 82 7.91 5.19 -1.65
N MET A 83 8.84 5.86 -0.96
CA MET A 83 8.79 5.93 0.49
C MET A 83 7.82 7.01 0.93
N VAL A 84 7.12 6.78 2.04
CA VAL A 84 6.20 7.76 2.63
C VAL A 84 6.47 7.85 4.13
N GLU A 85 6.04 8.93 4.77
CA GLU A 85 6.21 9.08 6.22
C GLU A 85 5.32 8.10 6.97
N SER A 86 4.11 7.91 6.47
CA SER A 86 3.15 6.98 7.07
C SER A 86 2.12 6.61 6.02
N TYR A 87 1.45 5.48 6.24
CA TYR A 87 0.37 5.07 5.34
C TYR A 87 -0.84 5.97 5.55
N THR A 88 -1.54 6.29 4.44
CA THR A 88 -2.80 7.01 4.53
C THR A 88 -3.97 6.16 4.16
N VAL A 89 -5.07 6.49 4.82
CA VAL A 89 -6.38 5.97 4.47
C VAL A 89 -7.27 7.17 4.17
N ASP A 90 -7.83 7.22 2.97
CA ASP A 90 -8.77 8.28 2.60
C ASP A 90 -10.18 7.90 3.04
N GLY A 91 -10.90 8.88 3.60
CA GLY A 91 -12.28 8.69 4.06
C GLY A 91 -12.36 7.86 5.33
N PRO A 92 -13.58 7.41 5.70
CA PRO A 92 -13.74 6.58 6.89
C PRO A 92 -12.96 5.27 6.73
N ALA A 93 -12.09 5.01 7.69
CA ALA A 93 -11.27 3.80 7.69
C ALA A 93 -11.99 2.70 8.46
N ARG A 94 -11.87 1.47 7.94
CA ARG A 94 -12.37 0.29 8.64
C ARG A 94 -11.27 -0.22 9.57
N ASP A 95 -11.65 -0.56 10.80
CA ASP A 95 -10.72 -1.18 11.73
C ASP A 95 -10.29 -2.54 11.15
N PRO A 96 -8.99 -2.77 10.93
CA PRO A 96 -8.53 -4.03 10.33
C PRO A 96 -8.78 -5.24 11.25
N LYS A 97 -8.95 -5.03 12.56
CA LYS A 97 -9.18 -6.12 13.50
C LYS A 97 -10.63 -6.55 13.56
N THR A 98 -11.57 -5.60 13.51
CA THR A 98 -13.00 -5.88 13.69
C THR A 98 -13.79 -5.74 12.42
N GLY A 99 -13.23 -5.13 11.39
CA GLY A 99 -13.95 -4.80 10.17
C GLY A 99 -14.97 -3.68 10.34
N ARG A 100 -14.98 -3.03 11.47
CA ARG A 100 -15.91 -1.92 11.75
C ARG A 100 -15.28 -0.60 11.36
N PHE A 101 -16.13 0.38 11.05
CA PHE A 101 -15.64 1.73 10.81
C PHE A 101 -15.13 2.33 12.09
N MET A 102 -13.98 2.99 12.00
CA MET A 102 -13.47 3.77 13.10
C MET A 102 -14.31 5.03 13.23
N LYS A 103 -14.85 5.28 14.42
CA LYS A 103 -15.61 6.48 14.68
C LYS A 103 -14.69 7.68 14.71
N LYS A 104 -15.08 8.70 13.97
CA LYS A 104 -14.49 10.01 14.19
C LYS A 104 -15.24 10.68 15.33
N ASN A 105 -14.54 10.95 16.37
CA ASN A 105 -15.06 11.77 17.44
C ASN A 105 -14.37 13.13 17.36
#